data_782941246c92fdced1db52969ef86728
#
_entry.id   782941246c92fdced1db52969ef86728
#
_cell.length_a   1.000
_cell.length_b   1.000
_cell.length_c   1.000
_cell.angle_alpha   90.00
_cell.angle_beta   90.00
_cell.angle_gamma   90.00
#
_symmetry.space_group_name_H-M   'P 1'
#
loop_
_entity.id
_entity.type
_entity.pdbx_description
1 polymer ?
#
loop_
_entity_poly.entity_id
_entity_poly.type
_entity_poly.pdbx_seq_one_letter_code
_entity_poly.pdbx_strand_id
1 'polypeptide(L)'
;PSAVRYPRGNGIGAEIDKYQAMYPIGKAALDQTIDATAAGTGNVAKKVAVLAFGTMVKTAVTACQNLAETYPTTTFFVYNMRFVKPLDSELLDTLLAQNCSIVTLEEHQVMGGAGSAVNEYLVAQAAKTSQALPVLLNIGIPDKYIAHGSPEQQLADCALDVAGVVKQMQTILS
;
A
#
# COMPACT_ATOMS: atom_id res chain seq x y z
N PRO A 1 6.39 24.88 -7.02
CA PRO A 1 6.88 23.80 -7.89
C PRO A 1 6.24 22.48 -7.52
N SER A 2 5.95 21.63 -8.52
CA SER A 2 5.38 20.30 -8.36
C SER A 2 6.09 19.30 -9.27
N ALA A 3 6.11 18.03 -8.88
CA ALA A 3 6.61 16.94 -9.70
C ALA A 3 5.56 15.83 -9.77
N VAL A 4 5.32 15.32 -10.97
CA VAL A 4 4.40 14.21 -11.22
C VAL A 4 5.20 13.04 -11.77
N ARG A 5 5.13 11.89 -11.11
CA ARG A 5 5.71 10.64 -11.59
C ARG A 5 4.63 9.77 -12.19
N TYR A 6 4.87 9.27 -13.38
CA TYR A 6 3.98 8.34 -14.06
C TYR A 6 4.80 7.25 -14.78
N PRO A 7 4.24 6.05 -15.00
CA PRO A 7 4.96 4.96 -15.65
C PRO A 7 5.13 5.24 -17.15
N ARG A 8 6.18 4.68 -17.73
CA ARG A 8 6.33 4.57 -19.18
C ARG A 8 5.64 3.28 -19.62
N GLY A 9 4.46 3.38 -20.22
CA GLY A 9 3.70 2.22 -20.66
C GLY A 9 2.24 2.57 -20.95
N ASN A 10 1.44 1.54 -21.20
CA ASN A 10 0.01 1.68 -21.41
C ASN A 10 -0.71 1.73 -20.06
N GLY A 11 -1.74 2.57 -19.96
CA GLY A 11 -2.66 2.55 -18.83
C GLY A 11 -3.49 1.26 -18.79
N ILE A 12 -4.17 1.02 -17.68
CA ILE A 12 -5.00 -0.18 -17.46
C ILE A 12 -6.31 -0.18 -18.27
N GLY A 13 -6.51 0.81 -19.16
CA GLY A 13 -7.73 0.93 -19.96
C GLY A 13 -8.92 1.51 -19.22
N ALA A 14 -8.69 2.20 -18.09
CA ALA A 14 -9.76 2.89 -17.39
C ALA A 14 -10.35 4.02 -18.25
N GLU A 15 -11.66 4.22 -18.19
CA GLU A 15 -12.32 5.36 -18.82
C GLU A 15 -11.81 6.67 -18.22
N ILE A 16 -11.52 7.64 -19.10
CA ILE A 16 -11.09 8.97 -18.67
C ILE A 16 -12.33 9.80 -18.39
N ASP A 17 -12.59 10.09 -17.14
CA ASP A 17 -13.61 11.06 -16.76
C ASP A 17 -13.12 12.48 -17.09
N LYS A 18 -13.73 13.08 -18.10
CA LYS A 18 -13.43 14.45 -18.55
C LYS A 18 -13.79 15.52 -17.52
N TYR A 19 -14.61 15.19 -16.55
CA TYR A 19 -15.12 16.10 -15.52
C TYR A 19 -14.57 15.75 -14.13
N GLN A 20 -13.52 14.96 -14.05
CA GLN A 20 -12.95 14.54 -12.78
C GLN A 20 -12.59 15.76 -11.92
N ALA A 21 -13.12 15.80 -10.71
CA ALA A 21 -12.78 16.82 -9.73
C ALA A 21 -11.29 16.75 -9.37
N MET A 22 -10.69 17.89 -9.07
CA MET A 22 -9.31 17.94 -8.59
C MET A 22 -9.18 17.14 -7.28
N TYR A 23 -8.16 16.32 -7.21
CA TYR A 23 -7.84 15.62 -5.97
C TYR A 23 -7.34 16.62 -4.92
N PRO A 24 -7.84 16.56 -3.68
CA PRO A 24 -7.26 17.34 -2.59
C PRO A 24 -5.79 16.98 -2.40
N ILE A 25 -4.94 18.01 -2.35
CA ILE A 25 -3.49 17.81 -2.21
C ILE A 25 -3.19 17.07 -0.89
N GLY A 26 -2.36 16.05 -0.96
CA GLY A 26 -1.94 15.25 0.19
C GLY A 26 -3.04 14.37 0.76
N LYS A 27 -4.09 14.07 0.00
CA LYS A 27 -5.15 13.16 0.43
C LYS A 27 -5.12 11.86 -0.36
N ALA A 28 -5.05 10.76 0.38
CA ALA A 28 -5.24 9.42 -0.13
C ALA A 28 -6.73 9.15 -0.42
N ALA A 29 -7.00 8.07 -1.12
CA ALA A 29 -8.34 7.53 -1.26
C ALA A 29 -8.36 6.06 -0.88
N LEU A 30 -9.38 5.66 -0.14
CA LEU A 30 -9.69 4.24 0.02
C LEU A 30 -10.15 3.72 -1.35
N ASP A 31 -9.38 2.80 -1.92
CA ASP A 31 -9.67 2.19 -3.21
C ASP A 31 -10.63 1.01 -3.03
N GLN A 32 -10.27 0.08 -2.13
CA GLN A 32 -11.11 -1.05 -1.79
C GLN A 32 -10.98 -1.46 -0.32
N THR A 33 -12.09 -1.94 0.24
CA THR A 33 -12.11 -2.76 1.44
C THR A 33 -12.35 -4.20 1.02
N ILE A 34 -11.43 -5.08 1.37
CA ILE A 34 -11.48 -6.50 1.04
C ILE A 34 -11.65 -7.25 2.35
N ASP A 35 -12.84 -7.78 2.52
CA ASP A 35 -13.27 -8.46 3.71
C ASP A 35 -13.70 -9.88 3.35
N ALA A 36 -13.01 -10.85 3.88
CA ALA A 36 -13.39 -12.25 3.71
C ALA A 36 -14.68 -12.60 4.47
N THR A 37 -15.11 -11.73 5.40
CA THR A 37 -16.33 -11.91 6.18
C THR A 37 -17.62 -11.56 5.44
N ALA A 38 -17.60 -11.29 4.14
CA ALA A 38 -18.80 -11.28 3.30
C ALA A 38 -19.62 -12.60 3.43
N ALA A 39 -19.04 -13.61 4.07
CA ALA A 39 -19.70 -14.85 4.50
C ALA A 39 -20.33 -14.79 5.91
N GLY A 40 -20.40 -13.64 6.56
CA GLY A 40 -21.22 -13.44 7.77
C GLY A 40 -20.69 -14.03 9.08
N THR A 41 -19.44 -14.39 9.22
CA THR A 41 -18.85 -14.92 10.46
C THR A 41 -18.04 -13.85 11.20
N GLY A 42 -18.66 -12.99 11.74
CA GLY A 42 -18.58 -11.84 12.61
C GLY A 42 -17.35 -11.54 13.47
N ASN A 43 -16.14 -12.01 13.27
CA ASN A 43 -15.01 -11.60 14.11
C ASN A 43 -13.79 -11.18 13.25
N VAL A 44 -13.65 -9.88 13.00
CA VAL A 44 -12.42 -9.31 12.40
C VAL A 44 -11.33 -9.34 13.46
N ALA A 45 -10.39 -10.27 13.34
CA ALA A 45 -9.29 -10.41 14.28
C ALA A 45 -8.12 -9.50 13.93
N LYS A 46 -7.90 -9.20 12.64
CA LYS A 46 -6.76 -8.41 12.15
C LYS A 46 -7.17 -7.39 11.09
N LYS A 47 -6.62 -6.20 11.19
CA LYS A 47 -6.79 -5.12 10.21
C LYS A 47 -5.45 -4.81 9.57
N VAL A 48 -5.40 -4.78 8.25
CA VAL A 48 -4.21 -4.46 7.46
C VAL A 48 -4.53 -3.32 6.50
N ALA A 49 -3.83 -2.22 6.61
CA ALA A 49 -3.89 -1.12 5.66
C ALA A 49 -2.73 -1.23 4.67
N VAL A 50 -3.05 -1.33 3.38
CA VAL A 50 -2.07 -1.35 2.29
C VAL A 50 -2.05 0.01 1.63
N LEU A 51 -0.96 0.74 1.84
CA LEU A 51 -0.71 2.07 1.32
C LEU A 51 0.04 1.95 -0.01
N ALA A 52 -0.69 1.91 -1.10
CA ALA A 52 -0.13 1.71 -2.43
C ALA A 52 0.13 3.05 -3.13
N PHE A 53 1.33 3.17 -3.72
CA PHE A 53 1.76 4.35 -4.46
C PHE A 53 1.79 4.06 -5.96
N GLY A 54 1.10 4.91 -6.73
CA GLY A 54 1.09 4.86 -8.20
C GLY A 54 0.50 3.56 -8.77
N THR A 55 1.24 2.92 -9.67
CA THR A 55 0.82 1.70 -10.39
C THR A 55 0.54 0.51 -9.49
N MET A 56 1.08 0.51 -8.28
CA MET A 56 1.00 -0.63 -7.36
C MET A 56 -0.38 -0.84 -6.73
N VAL A 57 -1.33 0.09 -6.91
CA VAL A 57 -2.71 -0.05 -6.40
C VAL A 57 -3.38 -1.32 -6.92
N LYS A 58 -3.29 -1.59 -8.22
CA LYS A 58 -3.89 -2.79 -8.83
C LYS A 58 -3.27 -4.08 -8.27
N THR A 59 -1.96 -4.11 -8.15
CA THR A 59 -1.22 -5.25 -7.56
C THR A 59 -1.64 -5.46 -6.11
N ALA A 60 -1.76 -4.39 -5.32
CA ALA A 60 -2.22 -4.44 -3.93
C ALA A 60 -3.63 -5.04 -3.82
N VAL A 61 -4.58 -4.58 -4.64
CA VAL A 61 -5.95 -5.10 -4.65
C VAL A 61 -5.97 -6.60 -4.93
N THR A 62 -5.31 -7.03 -6.01
CA THR A 62 -5.29 -8.46 -6.38
C THR A 62 -4.59 -9.32 -5.32
N ALA A 63 -3.49 -8.84 -4.74
CA ALA A 63 -2.80 -9.56 -3.67
C ALA A 63 -3.68 -9.69 -2.41
N CYS A 64 -4.38 -8.63 -2.02
CA CYS A 64 -5.29 -8.67 -0.89
C CYS A 64 -6.50 -9.59 -1.13
N GLN A 65 -7.03 -9.64 -2.36
CA GLN A 65 -8.09 -10.60 -2.72
C GLN A 65 -7.62 -12.05 -2.53
N ASN A 66 -6.43 -12.38 -3.03
CA ASN A 66 -5.85 -13.73 -2.86
C ASN A 66 -5.59 -14.05 -1.37
N LEU A 67 -5.12 -13.07 -0.60
CA LEU A 67 -4.87 -13.26 0.84
C LEU A 67 -6.17 -13.42 1.64
N ALA A 68 -7.24 -12.75 1.27
CA ALA A 68 -8.52 -12.85 1.96
C ALA A 68 -9.11 -14.27 1.89
N GLU A 69 -8.84 -15.02 0.82
CA GLU A 69 -9.24 -16.44 0.72
C GLU A 69 -8.53 -17.32 1.78
N THR A 70 -7.28 -17.01 2.08
CA THR A 70 -6.45 -17.77 3.02
C THR A 70 -6.57 -17.28 4.46
N TYR A 71 -6.83 -15.98 4.66
CA TYR A 71 -6.92 -15.31 5.96
C TYR A 71 -8.31 -14.69 6.17
N PRO A 72 -9.36 -15.51 6.36
CA PRO A 72 -10.75 -15.06 6.37
C PRO A 72 -11.12 -14.16 7.55
N THR A 73 -10.28 -14.05 8.58
CA THR A 73 -10.48 -13.16 9.72
C THR A 73 -9.73 -11.84 9.61
N THR A 74 -9.10 -11.58 8.46
CA THR A 74 -8.34 -10.36 8.19
C THR A 74 -9.13 -9.45 7.25
N THR A 75 -9.28 -8.18 7.63
CA THR A 75 -9.79 -7.14 6.74
C THR A 75 -8.63 -6.34 6.16
N PHE A 76 -8.60 -6.22 4.85
CA PHE A 76 -7.61 -5.42 4.11
C PHE A 76 -8.25 -4.13 3.62
N PHE A 77 -7.59 -3.01 3.91
CA PHE A 77 -7.95 -1.69 3.38
C PHE A 77 -6.87 -1.26 2.40
N VAL A 78 -7.19 -1.20 1.12
CA VAL A 78 -6.24 -0.75 0.09
C VAL A 78 -6.47 0.74 -0.16
N TYR A 79 -5.45 1.53 0.10
CA TYR A 79 -5.43 2.98 -0.12
C TYR A 79 -4.56 3.33 -1.31
N ASN A 80 -5.11 4.11 -2.24
CA ASN A 80 -4.33 4.82 -3.24
C ASN A 80 -3.79 6.10 -2.61
N MET A 81 -2.50 6.13 -2.32
CA MET A 81 -1.86 7.24 -1.62
C MET A 81 -1.78 8.51 -2.47
N ARG A 82 -1.77 8.40 -3.79
CA ARG A 82 -1.74 9.51 -4.75
C ARG A 82 -0.53 10.44 -4.59
N PHE A 83 -0.23 10.86 -3.38
CA PHE A 83 0.82 11.82 -3.06
C PHE A 83 1.90 11.19 -2.20
N VAL A 84 3.16 11.35 -2.63
CA VAL A 84 4.33 11.02 -1.80
C VAL A 84 4.62 12.18 -0.85
N LYS A 85 4.40 13.41 -1.33
CA LYS A 85 4.60 14.64 -0.55
C LYS A 85 3.62 15.71 -1.00
N PRO A 86 2.81 16.25 -0.09
CA PRO A 86 2.69 15.83 1.31
C PRO A 86 2.00 14.47 1.47
N LEU A 87 2.35 13.75 2.53
CA LEU A 87 1.63 12.53 2.94
C LEU A 87 0.29 12.89 3.57
N ASP A 88 -0.66 11.96 3.50
CA ASP A 88 -1.94 12.08 4.23
C ASP A 88 -1.74 11.73 5.71
N SER A 89 -1.37 12.74 6.48
CA SER A 89 -1.12 12.60 7.91
C SER A 89 -2.37 12.20 8.69
N GLU A 90 -3.56 12.68 8.30
CA GLU A 90 -4.82 12.35 8.97
C GLU A 90 -5.18 10.87 8.81
N LEU A 91 -4.93 10.32 7.62
CA LEU A 91 -5.07 8.88 7.41
C LEU A 91 -4.09 8.10 8.29
N LEU A 92 -2.81 8.49 8.31
CA LEU A 92 -1.78 7.81 9.10
C LEU A 92 -2.09 7.86 10.60
N ASP A 93 -2.55 8.99 11.11
CA ASP A 93 -2.99 9.13 12.51
C ASP A 93 -4.17 8.21 12.83
N THR A 94 -5.13 8.10 11.91
CA THR A 94 -6.29 7.21 12.04
C THR A 94 -5.86 5.74 12.10
N LEU A 95 -4.95 5.34 11.21
CA LEU A 95 -4.45 3.96 11.15
C LEU A 95 -3.63 3.61 12.39
N LEU A 96 -2.82 4.54 12.89
CA LEU A 96 -2.08 4.40 14.13
C LEU A 96 -3.04 4.22 15.33
N ALA A 97 -4.05 5.08 15.45
CA ALA A 97 -5.05 5.00 16.52
C ALA A 97 -5.85 3.68 16.49
N GLN A 98 -6.07 3.11 15.31
CA GLN A 98 -6.75 1.82 15.13
C GLN A 98 -5.83 0.61 15.31
N ASN A 99 -4.54 0.81 15.53
CA ASN A 99 -3.51 -0.23 15.59
C ASN A 99 -3.56 -1.17 14.37
N CYS A 100 -3.80 -0.62 13.17
CA CYS A 100 -3.76 -1.38 11.92
C CYS A 100 -2.32 -1.77 11.61
N SER A 101 -2.08 -3.02 11.21
CA SER A 101 -0.83 -3.35 10.52
C SER A 101 -0.74 -2.56 9.23
N ILE A 102 0.40 -1.97 8.93
CA ILE A 102 0.57 -1.10 7.77
C ILE A 102 1.57 -1.70 6.81
N VAL A 103 1.16 -1.84 5.55
CA VAL A 103 2.01 -2.27 4.43
C VAL A 103 2.12 -1.10 3.47
N THR A 104 3.33 -0.68 3.14
CA THR A 104 3.54 0.26 2.03
C THR A 104 3.97 -0.52 0.79
N LEU A 105 3.46 -0.13 -0.38
CA LEU A 105 3.77 -0.78 -1.64
C LEU A 105 4.09 0.26 -2.70
N GLU A 106 5.34 0.26 -3.19
CA GLU A 106 5.84 1.26 -4.13
C GLU A 106 6.76 0.67 -5.19
N GLU A 107 6.69 1.19 -6.41
CA GLU A 107 7.65 0.90 -7.48
C GLU A 107 8.85 1.87 -7.39
N HIS A 108 9.47 1.88 -6.24
CA HIS A 108 10.66 2.67 -5.91
C HIS A 108 11.48 1.89 -4.89
N GLN A 109 12.74 2.29 -4.65
CA GLN A 109 13.56 1.69 -3.60
C GLN A 109 12.92 1.86 -2.23
N VAL A 110 12.93 0.79 -1.43
CA VAL A 110 12.44 0.82 -0.04
C VAL A 110 13.21 1.85 0.78
N MET A 111 14.54 1.87 0.64
CA MET A 111 15.38 2.81 1.37
C MET A 111 15.25 4.22 0.80
N GLY A 112 14.72 5.14 1.60
CA GLY A 112 14.47 6.53 1.18
C GLY A 112 13.26 6.71 0.26
N GLY A 113 12.44 5.67 0.07
CA GLY A 113 11.19 5.73 -0.69
C GLY A 113 10.02 6.32 0.12
N ALA A 114 8.82 6.25 -0.46
CA ALA A 114 7.61 6.75 0.19
C ALA A 114 7.28 5.98 1.48
N GLY A 115 7.55 4.67 1.51
CA GLY A 115 7.40 3.85 2.71
C GLY A 115 8.29 4.30 3.85
N SER A 116 9.52 4.75 3.57
CA SER A 116 10.41 5.33 4.60
C SER A 116 9.79 6.58 5.23
N ALA A 117 9.22 7.47 4.43
CA ALA A 117 8.56 8.67 4.95
C ALA A 117 7.33 8.35 5.80
N VAL A 118 6.56 7.30 5.44
CA VAL A 118 5.45 6.78 6.26
C VAL A 118 5.96 6.29 7.60
N ASN A 119 7.05 5.50 7.61
CA ASN A 119 7.64 4.99 8.84
C ASN A 119 8.15 6.13 9.75
N GLU A 120 8.87 7.10 9.19
CA GLU A 120 9.36 8.27 9.94
C GLU A 120 8.21 9.05 10.59
N TYR A 121 7.13 9.27 9.84
CA TYR A 121 5.94 9.93 10.37
C TYR A 121 5.33 9.15 11.52
N LEU A 122 5.06 7.84 11.34
CA LEU A 122 4.43 7.00 12.34
C LEU A 122 5.27 6.87 13.62
N VAL A 123 6.60 6.73 13.50
CA VAL A 123 7.50 6.70 14.65
C VAL A 123 7.42 8.01 15.44
N ALA A 124 7.46 9.14 14.73
CA ALA A 124 7.37 10.45 15.39
C ALA A 124 6.01 10.67 16.07
N GLN A 125 4.91 10.25 15.45
CA GLN A 125 3.57 10.36 16.01
C GLN A 125 3.35 9.42 17.21
N ALA A 126 3.76 8.16 17.09
CA ALA A 126 3.67 7.19 18.17
C ALA A 126 4.41 7.68 19.43
N ALA A 127 5.61 8.24 19.26
CA ALA A 127 6.37 8.83 20.35
C ALA A 127 5.65 10.02 21.03
N LYS A 128 5.03 10.90 20.23
CA LYS A 128 4.27 12.07 20.74
C LYS A 128 3.01 11.66 21.49
N THR A 129 2.34 10.63 21.02
CA THR A 129 1.04 10.20 21.56
C THR A 129 1.15 9.06 22.56
N SER A 130 2.36 8.55 22.82
CA SER A 130 2.61 7.37 23.67
C SER A 130 1.86 6.12 23.21
N GLN A 131 1.61 6.02 21.91
CA GLN A 131 0.99 4.84 21.29
C GLN A 131 2.05 3.81 20.91
N ALA A 132 1.68 2.54 20.89
CA ALA A 132 2.54 1.50 20.34
C ALA A 132 2.60 1.62 18.81
N LEU A 133 3.77 1.37 18.23
CA LEU A 133 3.90 1.26 16.78
C LEU A 133 3.20 -0.02 16.29
N PRO A 134 2.37 0.06 15.26
CA PRO A 134 1.82 -1.12 14.61
C PRO A 134 2.90 -1.91 13.87
N VAL A 135 2.56 -3.09 13.39
CA VAL A 135 3.44 -3.83 12.47
C VAL A 135 3.58 -3.04 11.18
N LEU A 136 4.82 -2.78 10.76
CA LEU A 136 5.15 -2.06 9.53
C LEU A 136 5.88 -2.99 8.57
N LEU A 137 5.42 -3.05 7.32
CA LEU A 137 6.08 -3.78 6.22
C LEU A 137 6.22 -2.86 5.02
N ASN A 138 7.45 -2.62 4.57
CA ASN A 138 7.70 -1.85 3.36
C ASN A 138 8.05 -2.80 2.21
N ILE A 139 7.26 -2.75 1.15
CA ILE A 139 7.44 -3.52 -0.07
C ILE A 139 7.79 -2.56 -1.21
N GLY A 140 8.94 -2.76 -1.82
CA GLY A 140 9.45 -1.93 -2.90
C GLY A 140 10.68 -2.56 -3.53
N ILE A 141 11.36 -1.82 -4.40
CA ILE A 141 12.57 -2.28 -5.07
C ILE A 141 13.68 -2.43 -4.03
N PRO A 142 14.34 -3.59 -3.95
CA PRO A 142 15.45 -3.81 -3.03
C PRO A 142 16.67 -2.97 -3.46
N ASP A 143 17.57 -2.68 -2.51
CA ASP A 143 18.81 -1.93 -2.76
C ASP A 143 19.84 -2.80 -3.49
N LYS A 144 19.55 -3.06 -4.78
CA LYS A 144 20.43 -3.78 -5.70
C LYS A 144 20.18 -3.33 -7.14
N TYR A 145 21.15 -3.56 -8.00
CA TYR A 145 20.94 -3.38 -9.44
C TYR A 145 19.99 -4.45 -9.95
N ILE A 146 18.96 -4.02 -10.69
CA ILE A 146 18.02 -4.92 -11.33
C ILE A 146 18.49 -5.17 -12.76
N ALA A 147 18.55 -6.45 -13.15
CA ALA A 147 18.94 -6.84 -14.50
C ALA A 147 17.97 -6.25 -15.55
N HIS A 148 18.48 -6.05 -16.76
CA HIS A 148 17.63 -5.63 -17.88
C HIS A 148 16.60 -6.70 -18.23
N GLY A 149 15.37 -6.29 -18.45
CA GLY A 149 14.27 -7.19 -18.77
C GLY A 149 13.01 -6.42 -19.13
N SER A 150 11.92 -7.12 -19.41
CA SER A 150 10.61 -6.48 -19.53
C SER A 150 10.16 -5.92 -18.17
N PRO A 151 9.27 -4.92 -18.14
CA PRO A 151 8.73 -4.40 -16.88
C PRO A 151 8.16 -5.51 -15.97
N GLU A 152 7.47 -6.49 -16.54
CA GLU A 152 6.89 -7.61 -15.82
C GLU A 152 7.97 -8.51 -15.20
N GLN A 153 9.05 -8.80 -15.96
CA GLN A 153 10.19 -9.57 -15.46
C GLN A 153 10.88 -8.83 -14.31
N GLN A 154 11.11 -7.53 -14.47
CA GLN A 154 11.76 -6.73 -13.43
C GLN A 154 10.91 -6.62 -12.17
N LEU A 155 9.58 -6.50 -12.29
CA LEU A 155 8.69 -6.53 -11.13
C LEU A 155 8.74 -7.89 -10.42
N ALA A 156 8.73 -9.00 -11.17
CA ALA A 156 8.86 -10.34 -10.60
C ALA A 156 10.21 -10.55 -9.90
N ASP A 157 11.33 -10.09 -10.52
CA ASP A 157 12.67 -10.15 -9.92
C ASP A 157 12.80 -9.34 -8.62
N CYS A 158 11.97 -8.32 -8.47
CA CYS A 158 11.85 -7.52 -7.26
C CYS A 158 10.78 -8.04 -6.28
N ALA A 159 10.08 -9.13 -6.60
CA ALA A 159 8.92 -9.62 -5.86
C ALA A 159 7.82 -8.55 -5.67
N LEU A 160 7.63 -7.71 -6.70
CA LEU A 160 6.60 -6.69 -6.79
C LEU A 160 5.42 -7.09 -7.69
N ASP A 161 5.47 -8.29 -8.26
CA ASP A 161 4.31 -8.93 -8.86
C ASP A 161 3.32 -9.42 -7.78
N VAL A 162 2.13 -9.82 -8.17
CA VAL A 162 1.09 -10.25 -7.22
C VAL A 162 1.59 -11.39 -6.31
N ALA A 163 2.29 -12.37 -6.87
CA ALA A 163 2.78 -13.53 -6.10
C ALA A 163 3.83 -13.13 -5.07
N GLY A 164 4.75 -12.25 -5.45
CA GLY A 164 5.79 -11.71 -4.57
C GLY A 164 5.20 -10.88 -3.43
N VAL A 165 4.23 -10.01 -3.74
CA VAL A 165 3.53 -9.20 -2.73
C VAL A 165 2.77 -10.08 -1.74
N VAL A 166 2.01 -11.09 -2.23
CA VAL A 166 1.32 -12.06 -1.37
C VAL A 166 2.30 -12.73 -0.42
N LYS A 167 3.42 -13.26 -0.94
CA LYS A 167 4.45 -13.94 -0.13
C LYS A 167 5.04 -13.03 0.95
N GLN A 168 5.32 -11.78 0.62
CA GLN A 168 5.85 -10.82 1.59
C GLN A 168 4.81 -10.47 2.66
N MET A 169 3.55 -10.23 2.27
CA MET A 169 2.48 -9.90 3.22
C MET A 169 2.15 -11.07 4.16
N GLN A 170 2.33 -12.33 3.74
CA GLN A 170 2.14 -13.50 4.61
C GLN A 170 3.03 -13.46 5.85
N THR A 171 4.22 -12.83 5.78
CA THR A 171 5.15 -12.73 6.92
C THR A 171 4.58 -11.96 8.11
N ILE A 172 3.59 -11.13 7.88
CA ILE A 172 2.93 -10.34 8.95
C ILE A 172 1.53 -10.85 9.27
N LEU A 173 1.01 -11.84 8.55
CA LEU A 173 -0.33 -12.38 8.74
C LEU A 173 -0.36 -13.66 9.60
N SER A 174 0.75 -14.33 9.67
CA SER A 174 0.97 -15.54 10.50
C SER A 174 1.02 -15.23 11.98
#